data_4f666c001745b70ae86b789b8d8d2ff8
#
_entry.id   4f666c001745b70ae86b789b8d8d2ff8
#
_cell.length_a   1.000
_cell.length_b   1.000
_cell.length_c   1.000
_cell.angle_alpha   90.00
_cell.angle_beta   90.00
_cell.angle_gamma   90.00
#
_symmetry.space_group_name_H-M   'P 1'
#
loop_
_entity.id
_entity.type
_entity.pdbx_description
1 polymer ?
#
loop_
_entity_poly.entity_id
_entity_poly.type
_entity_poly.pdbx_seq_one_letter_code
_entity_poly.pdbx_strand_id
1 'polypeptide(L)'
;TCTGVTAPLAYLEPHSSADGIAFWRGDLFVALWGQYLSNRHGRRVVRIKLGPGGKAKRVTEFARGFEHPLALVVDRTGALLVADWGRGIIYRISRR
;
A
#
# COMPACT_ATOMS: atom_id res chain seq x y z
N THR A 1 -26.26 1.84 -2.23
CA THR A 1 -25.88 1.66 -3.63
C THR A 1 -24.79 2.66 -4.01
N CYS A 2 -24.11 2.39 -5.12
CA CYS A 2 -23.03 3.26 -5.60
C CYS A 2 -23.48 4.16 -6.75
N THR A 3 -24.77 4.39 -6.88
CA THR A 3 -25.29 5.26 -7.92
C THR A 3 -24.72 6.67 -7.72
N GLY A 4 -24.14 7.24 -8.76
CA GLY A 4 -23.54 8.56 -8.70
C GLY A 4 -22.11 8.58 -8.14
N VAL A 5 -21.57 7.43 -7.78
CA VAL A 5 -20.21 7.33 -7.25
C VAL A 5 -19.29 6.82 -8.35
N THR A 6 -18.11 7.43 -8.44
CA THR A 6 -17.09 6.99 -9.39
C THR A 6 -16.66 5.56 -9.07
N ALA A 7 -16.42 4.76 -10.11
CA ALA A 7 -15.95 3.40 -9.95
C ALA A 7 -14.61 3.36 -9.18
N PRO A 8 -14.30 2.25 -8.50
CA PRO A 8 -13.02 2.13 -7.80
C PRO A 8 -11.84 2.32 -8.74
N LEU A 9 -10.77 2.95 -8.22
CA LEU A 9 -9.53 3.14 -8.97
C LEU A 9 -8.85 1.80 -9.25
N ALA A 10 -8.83 0.93 -8.26
CA ALA A 10 -8.16 -0.36 -8.36
C ALA A 10 -8.79 -1.36 -7.39
N TYR A 11 -8.57 -2.63 -7.65
CA TYR A 11 -9.02 -3.71 -6.77
C TYR A 11 -7.79 -4.37 -6.17
N LEU A 12 -7.85 -4.61 -4.88
CA LEU A 12 -6.79 -5.26 -4.13
C LEU A 12 -7.25 -6.64 -3.69
N GLU A 13 -6.31 -7.42 -3.18
CA GLU A 13 -6.64 -8.74 -2.65
C GLU A 13 -7.73 -8.62 -1.58
N PRO A 14 -8.83 -9.40 -1.68
CA PRO A 14 -9.85 -9.38 -0.64
C PRO A 14 -9.26 -9.81 0.70
N HIS A 15 -9.78 -9.27 1.78
CA HIS A 15 -9.36 -9.59 3.15
C HIS A 15 -7.92 -9.23 3.46
N SER A 16 -7.33 -8.29 2.71
CA SER A 16 -5.94 -7.90 2.93
C SER A 16 -5.78 -6.72 3.88
N SER A 17 -6.86 -6.05 4.22
CA SER A 17 -6.88 -4.88 5.10
C SER A 17 -5.98 -3.76 4.57
N ALA A 18 -6.49 -3.04 3.59
CA ALA A 18 -5.77 -1.93 2.97
C ALA A 18 -5.86 -0.71 3.90
N ASP A 19 -4.88 -0.53 4.77
CA ASP A 19 -4.98 0.43 5.86
C ASP A 19 -4.20 1.72 5.61
N GLY A 20 -3.09 1.67 4.90
CA GLY A 20 -2.29 2.86 4.63
C GLY A 20 -2.12 3.09 3.15
N ILE A 21 -2.07 4.36 2.75
CA ILE A 21 -1.88 4.73 1.36
C ILE A 21 -0.99 5.96 1.27
N ALA A 22 -0.12 5.98 0.26
CA ALA A 22 0.72 7.15 -0.01
C ALA A 22 0.97 7.27 -1.51
N PHE A 23 1.07 8.51 -1.95
CA PHE A 23 1.45 8.81 -3.33
C PHE A 23 2.96 9.05 -3.33
N TRP A 24 3.69 8.26 -4.08
CA TRP A 24 5.15 8.30 -4.08
C TRP A 24 5.68 7.99 -5.46
N ARG A 25 6.57 8.84 -5.95
CA ARG A 25 7.23 8.67 -7.26
C ARG A 25 6.24 8.45 -8.40
N GLY A 26 5.09 9.14 -8.35
CA GLY A 26 4.09 9.09 -9.41
C GLY A 26 3.12 7.94 -9.35
N ASP A 27 3.24 7.05 -8.37
CA ASP A 27 2.33 5.92 -8.21
C ASP A 27 1.77 5.88 -6.81
N LEU A 28 0.71 5.09 -6.62
CA LEU A 28 0.13 4.87 -5.30
C LEU A 28 0.73 3.62 -4.67
N PHE A 29 0.96 3.70 -3.37
CA PHE A 29 1.45 2.58 -2.58
C PHE A 29 0.45 2.34 -1.46
N VAL A 30 0.13 1.08 -1.21
CA VAL A 30 -0.87 0.70 -0.21
C VAL A 30 -0.27 -0.36 0.71
N ALA A 31 -0.38 -0.10 2.01
CA ALA A 31 0.04 -1.05 3.02
C ALA A 31 -1.12 -1.99 3.32
N LEU A 32 -0.89 -3.28 3.11
CA LEU A 32 -1.88 -4.32 3.37
C LEU A 32 -1.52 -4.99 4.70
N TRP A 33 -2.29 -4.64 5.74
CA TRP A 33 -2.05 -5.13 7.09
C TRP A 33 -2.21 -6.65 7.18
N GLY A 34 -3.18 -7.19 6.46
CA GLY A 34 -3.44 -8.60 6.43
C GLY A 34 -4.49 -9.02 7.43
N GLN A 35 -4.37 -10.24 7.93
CA GLN A 35 -5.31 -10.81 8.90
C GLN A 35 -4.58 -11.10 10.20
N TYR A 36 -5.29 -10.93 11.31
CA TYR A 36 -4.66 -11.04 12.64
C TYR A 36 -4.13 -12.46 12.92
N LEU A 37 -4.93 -13.47 12.63
CA LEU A 37 -4.58 -14.86 12.94
C LEU A 37 -4.17 -15.67 11.71
N SER A 38 -3.89 -15.01 10.59
CA SER A 38 -3.55 -15.70 9.35
C SER A 38 -2.50 -14.89 8.61
N ASN A 39 -1.57 -15.58 7.95
CA ASN A 39 -0.59 -14.94 7.08
C ASN A 39 -0.91 -15.14 5.60
N ARG A 40 -2.15 -15.53 5.28
CA ARG A 40 -2.53 -15.85 3.91
C ARG A 40 -2.76 -14.64 3.03
N HIS A 41 -3.15 -13.52 3.63
CA HIS A 41 -3.51 -12.31 2.88
C HIS A 41 -2.74 -11.12 3.39
N GLY A 42 -2.44 -10.19 2.49
CA GLY A 42 -1.80 -8.94 2.84
C GLY A 42 -0.37 -9.10 3.33
N ARG A 43 -0.03 -8.39 4.41
CA ARG A 43 1.29 -8.36 5.06
C ARG A 43 2.39 -7.88 4.11
N ARG A 44 2.03 -6.93 3.24
CA ARG A 44 2.95 -6.41 2.22
C ARG A 44 2.53 -5.02 1.82
N VAL A 45 3.40 -4.36 1.06
CA VAL A 45 3.09 -3.09 0.43
C VAL A 45 2.98 -3.36 -1.06
N VAL A 46 1.87 -2.93 -1.65
CA VAL A 46 1.66 -3.06 -3.09
C VAL A 46 1.78 -1.71 -3.75
N ARG A 47 2.16 -1.72 -5.02
CA ARG A 47 2.25 -0.54 -5.86
C ARG A 47 1.14 -0.58 -6.89
N ILE A 48 0.41 0.51 -7.00
CA ILE A 48 -0.58 0.70 -8.04
C ILE A 48 0.02 1.65 -9.05
N LYS A 49 0.44 1.10 -10.19
CA LYS A 49 1.03 1.91 -11.23
C LYS A 49 -0.05 2.74 -11.91
N LEU A 50 0.16 4.04 -11.99
CA LEU A 50 -0.77 4.96 -12.60
C LEU A 50 -0.33 5.29 -14.02
N GLY A 51 -1.32 5.40 -14.92
CA GLY A 51 -1.11 5.81 -16.29
C GLY A 51 -1.67 7.20 -16.54
N PRO A 52 -1.79 7.57 -17.82
CA PRO A 52 -2.36 8.89 -18.18
C PRO A 52 -3.73 9.10 -17.58
N GLY A 53 -3.98 10.31 -17.09
CA GLY A 53 -5.25 10.66 -16.46
C GLY A 53 -5.44 10.07 -15.08
N GLY A 54 -4.37 9.51 -14.48
CA GLY A 54 -4.46 8.94 -13.14
C GLY A 54 -5.14 7.60 -13.07
N LYS A 55 -5.31 6.92 -14.18
CA LYS A 55 -5.96 5.61 -14.19
C LYS A 55 -4.98 4.53 -13.78
N ALA A 56 -5.45 3.57 -12.98
CA ALA A 56 -4.62 2.46 -12.57
C ALA A 56 -4.32 1.54 -13.74
N LYS A 57 -3.05 1.20 -13.94
CA LYS A 57 -2.63 0.29 -14.99
C LYS A 57 -2.48 -1.13 -14.45
N ARG A 58 -1.89 -1.29 -13.28
CA ARG A 58 -1.72 -2.60 -12.67
C ARG A 58 -1.34 -2.47 -11.21
N VAL A 59 -1.56 -3.55 -10.47
CA VAL A 59 -1.17 -3.66 -9.06
C VAL A 59 -0.07 -4.71 -8.98
N THR A 60 1.05 -4.36 -8.38
CA THR A 60 2.17 -5.28 -8.20
C THR A 60 2.65 -5.24 -6.76
N GLU A 61 3.24 -6.33 -6.29
CA GLU A 61 3.87 -6.33 -4.99
C GLU A 61 5.13 -5.48 -5.04
N PHE A 62 5.25 -4.54 -4.10
CA PHE A 62 6.42 -3.67 -4.03
C PHE A 62 7.42 -4.16 -2.99
N ALA A 63 6.94 -4.52 -1.80
CA ALA A 63 7.81 -4.96 -0.72
C ALA A 63 7.05 -5.93 0.19
N ARG A 64 7.77 -6.91 0.73
CA ARG A 64 7.24 -7.89 1.68
C ARG A 64 8.22 -8.06 2.82
N GLY A 65 7.89 -8.93 3.76
CA GLY A 65 8.72 -9.16 4.93
C GLY A 65 8.24 -8.41 6.14
N PHE A 66 7.11 -7.71 6.02
CA PHE A 66 6.46 -7.04 7.14
C PHE A 66 5.57 -8.03 7.89
N GLU A 67 5.36 -7.77 9.17
CA GLU A 67 4.37 -8.54 9.93
C GLU A 67 2.97 -7.96 9.71
N HIS A 68 2.78 -6.68 10.03
CA HIS A 68 1.50 -5.99 9.81
C HIS A 68 1.76 -4.53 9.43
N PRO A 69 2.08 -4.27 8.16
CA PRO A 69 2.31 -2.89 7.74
C PRO A 69 1.01 -2.11 7.79
N LEU A 70 1.00 -0.99 8.47
CA LEU A 70 -0.21 -0.23 8.75
C LEU A 70 -0.26 1.11 8.06
N ALA A 71 0.83 1.86 8.07
CA ALA A 71 0.82 3.24 7.60
C ALA A 71 1.99 3.49 6.67
N LEU A 72 1.75 4.38 5.72
CA LEU A 72 2.76 4.86 4.78
C LEU A 72 2.80 6.38 4.82
N VAL A 73 4.00 6.94 4.75
CA VAL A 73 4.16 8.38 4.61
C VAL A 73 5.44 8.65 3.84
N VAL A 74 5.46 9.72 3.08
CA VAL A 74 6.68 10.16 2.38
C VAL A 74 7.33 11.21 3.26
N ASP A 75 8.60 10.98 3.61
CA ASP A 75 9.29 11.91 4.50
C ASP A 75 9.87 13.10 3.71
N ARG A 76 10.51 14.02 4.43
CA ARG A 76 11.05 15.24 3.89
C ARG A 76 12.14 15.00 2.84
N THR A 77 12.84 13.87 2.93
CA THR A 77 13.91 13.52 2.00
C THR A 77 13.41 12.81 0.76
N GLY A 78 12.11 12.53 0.67
CA GLY A 78 11.53 11.81 -0.44
C GLY A 78 11.55 10.30 -0.28
N ALA A 79 11.84 9.79 0.91
CA ALA A 79 11.80 8.36 1.18
C ALA A 79 10.40 7.94 1.62
N LEU A 80 10.05 6.69 1.35
CA LEU A 80 8.79 6.12 1.81
C LEU A 80 9.01 5.45 3.15
N LEU A 81 8.25 5.87 4.15
CA LEU A 81 8.29 5.27 5.48
C LEU A 81 7.14 4.29 5.61
N VAL A 82 7.43 3.11 6.11
CA VAL A 82 6.44 2.05 6.35
C VAL A 82 6.44 1.73 7.84
N ALA A 83 5.30 1.94 8.49
CA ALA A 83 5.17 1.59 9.91
C ALA A 83 4.60 0.18 10.01
N ASP A 84 5.38 -0.73 10.56
CA ASP A 84 4.97 -2.13 10.77
C ASP A 84 4.42 -2.26 12.18
N TRP A 85 3.10 -2.29 12.30
CA TRP A 85 2.44 -2.37 13.60
C TRP A 85 2.83 -3.64 14.35
N GLY A 86 2.97 -4.75 13.62
CA GLY A 86 3.23 -6.03 14.27
C GLY A 86 4.61 -6.11 14.93
N ARG A 87 5.61 -5.43 14.36
CA ARG A 87 6.97 -5.46 14.89
C ARG A 87 7.35 -4.21 15.65
N GLY A 88 6.54 -3.15 15.55
CA GLY A 88 6.88 -1.87 16.16
C GLY A 88 8.08 -1.21 15.50
N ILE A 89 8.27 -1.40 14.21
CA ILE A 89 9.39 -0.88 13.45
C ILE A 89 8.91 0.05 12.36
N ILE A 90 9.64 1.14 12.15
CA ILE A 90 9.41 2.02 10.99
C ILE A 90 10.57 1.83 10.03
N TYR A 91 10.27 1.33 8.85
CA TYR A 91 11.25 1.15 7.79
C TYR A 91 11.30 2.37 6.90
N ARG A 92 12.49 2.76 6.49
CA ARG A 92 12.67 3.80 5.49
C ARG A 92 13.11 3.16 4.19
N ILE A 93 12.35 3.42 3.13
CA ILE A 93 12.68 2.91 1.80
C ILE A 93 13.06 4.09 0.95
N SER A 94 14.31 4.14 0.53
CA SER A 94 14.79 5.21 -0.33
C SER A 94 15.38 4.61 -1.59
N ARG A 95 15.38 5.42 -2.65
CA ARG A 95 15.96 5.03 -3.91
C ARG A 95 17.40 5.50 -3.95
N ARG A 96 18.24 4.67 -4.47
CA ARG A 96 19.63 5.06 -4.68
C ARG A 96 19.80 5.80 -5.98
#